data_8fdafa8093a8a55dd85df10d7e4ae075
#
_entry.id   8fdafa8093a8a55dd85df10d7e4ae075
#
_cell.length_a   1.000
_cell.length_b   1.000
_cell.length_c   1.000
_cell.angle_alpha   90.00
_cell.angle_beta   90.00
_cell.angle_gamma   90.00
#
_symmetry.space_group_name_H-M   'P 1'
#
loop_
_entity.id
_entity.type
_entity.pdbx_description
1 polymer ?
#
loop_
_entity_poly.entity_id
_entity_poly.type
_entity_poly.pdbx_seq_one_letter_code
_entity_poly.pdbx_strand_id
1 'polypeptide(L)'
;MKTAAEMPFLDHLEELRWRIIWSLAALVVGVLVGFGVLIKFEQPVLLWLQGPMLPYLHGRRLMNTHPGGGFTILMQTAIIFGVVFALPVIIYQIWAFLSPALHRHEKRVGIPVILGAVFLFVCGAALAWFFVLPMTLGFLTGIGDNAFDQMISANEYFGFVTSLVLAIGAAFELPILILLLSTFGLVSPQFLSKYRKHALLGSFVGAAFITPGDIFVTNMVLTVLLYLLYEMSIGLSYLVYRKRQKTRLAEEADEAGAVS
;
A
#
# COMPACT_ATOMS: atom_id res chain seq x y z
N MET A 1 -1.81 43.19 -7.08
CA MET A 1 -2.83 42.85 -6.05
C MET A 1 -3.30 41.44 -6.36
N LYS A 2 -2.98 40.44 -5.52
CA LYS A 2 -3.48 39.06 -5.70
C LYS A 2 -4.97 39.07 -5.38
N THR A 3 -5.79 38.54 -6.27
CA THR A 3 -7.22 38.44 -6.09
C THR A 3 -7.54 37.50 -4.92
N ALA A 4 -8.51 37.83 -4.10
CA ALA A 4 -8.88 37.08 -2.88
C ALA A 4 -9.27 35.60 -3.14
N ALA A 5 -9.50 35.21 -4.39
CA ALA A 5 -9.78 33.83 -4.81
C ALA A 5 -8.50 33.00 -5.08
N GLU A 6 -7.34 33.63 -5.28
CA GLU A 6 -6.07 32.94 -5.55
C GLU A 6 -5.32 32.59 -4.24
N MET A 7 -5.57 33.33 -3.14
CA MET A 7 -4.93 33.06 -1.85
C MET A 7 -5.29 31.69 -1.26
N PRO A 8 -6.55 31.23 -1.24
CA PRO A 8 -6.88 29.93 -0.68
C PRO A 8 -6.25 28.74 -1.44
N PHE A 9 -6.04 28.88 -2.74
CA PHE A 9 -5.42 27.83 -3.55
C PHE A 9 -3.92 27.72 -3.32
N LEU A 10 -3.21 28.84 -3.24
CA LEU A 10 -1.77 28.86 -2.97
C LEU A 10 -1.45 28.37 -1.56
N ASP A 11 -2.26 28.75 -0.57
CA ASP A 11 -2.12 28.28 0.81
C ASP A 11 -2.32 26.76 0.90
N HIS A 12 -3.26 26.22 0.13
CA HIS A 12 -3.50 24.77 0.08
C HIS A 12 -2.35 24.00 -0.58
N LEU A 13 -1.71 24.57 -1.63
CA LEU A 13 -0.50 24.00 -2.24
C LEU A 13 0.70 24.06 -1.29
N GLU A 14 0.83 25.12 -0.50
CA GLU A 14 1.88 25.23 0.52
C GLU A 14 1.67 24.19 1.64
N GLU A 15 0.43 23.98 2.07
CA GLU A 15 0.07 22.92 3.01
C GLU A 15 0.44 21.53 2.46
N LEU A 16 0.11 21.23 1.19
CA LEU A 16 0.46 19.98 0.52
C LEU A 16 1.98 19.74 0.53
N ARG A 17 2.76 20.79 0.20
CA ARG A 17 4.23 20.72 0.21
C ARG A 17 4.76 20.32 1.59
N TRP A 18 4.29 20.96 2.66
CA TRP A 18 4.72 20.65 4.02
C TRP A 18 4.34 19.24 4.45
N ARG A 19 3.16 18.75 4.07
CA ARG A 19 2.71 17.39 4.37
C ARG A 19 3.53 16.34 3.65
N ILE A 20 3.90 16.58 2.39
CA ILE A 20 4.81 15.70 1.65
C ILE A 20 6.18 15.67 2.34
N ILE A 21 6.72 16.81 2.75
CA ILE A 21 8.02 16.88 3.44
C ILE A 21 7.97 16.09 4.75
N TRP A 22 6.93 16.22 5.56
CA TRP A 22 6.78 15.44 6.79
C TRP A 22 6.60 13.95 6.54
N SER A 23 5.90 13.56 5.49
CA SER A 23 5.76 12.15 5.09
C SER A 23 7.12 11.55 4.67
N LEU A 24 7.90 12.30 3.89
CA LEU A 24 9.26 11.89 3.50
C LEU A 24 10.21 11.83 4.72
N ALA A 25 10.13 12.81 5.60
CA ALA A 25 10.91 12.81 6.84
C ALA A 25 10.57 11.59 7.71
N ALA A 26 9.28 11.26 7.86
CA ALA A 26 8.85 10.07 8.58
C ALA A 26 9.38 8.79 7.93
N LEU A 27 9.38 8.69 6.59
CA LEU A 27 9.95 7.57 5.87
C LEU A 27 11.45 7.43 6.12
N VAL A 28 12.21 8.53 6.01
CA VAL A 28 13.66 8.52 6.29
C VAL A 28 13.94 8.10 7.73
N VAL A 29 13.24 8.67 8.70
CA VAL A 29 13.36 8.29 10.12
C VAL A 29 12.98 6.83 10.32
N GLY A 30 11.89 6.36 9.70
CA GLY A 30 11.46 4.97 9.75
C GLY A 30 12.52 4.01 9.20
N VAL A 31 13.15 4.35 8.07
CA VAL A 31 14.27 3.55 7.49
C VAL A 31 15.47 3.53 8.40
N LEU A 32 15.83 4.68 8.99
CA LEU A 32 16.96 4.75 9.95
C LEU A 32 16.68 3.92 11.21
N VAL A 33 15.46 3.96 11.74
CA VAL A 33 15.04 3.10 12.87
C VAL A 33 15.06 1.63 12.46
N GLY A 34 14.50 1.28 11.30
CA GLY A 34 14.54 -0.08 10.74
C GLY A 34 15.97 -0.60 10.58
N PHE A 35 16.86 0.22 10.04
CA PHE A 35 18.28 -0.11 9.91
C PHE A 35 18.97 -0.31 11.26
N GLY A 36 18.70 0.56 12.24
CA GLY A 36 19.21 0.42 13.60
C GLY A 36 18.75 -0.87 14.29
N VAL A 37 17.48 -1.26 14.09
CA VAL A 37 16.97 -2.55 14.58
C VAL A 37 17.67 -3.71 13.89
N LEU A 38 17.87 -3.63 12.58
CA LEU A 38 18.54 -4.67 11.80
C LEU A 38 20.00 -4.87 12.20
N ILE A 39 20.77 -3.83 12.47
CA ILE A 39 22.14 -3.97 12.97
C ILE A 39 22.20 -4.86 14.23
N LYS A 40 21.20 -4.76 15.09
CA LYS A 40 21.13 -5.54 16.33
C LYS A 40 20.58 -6.96 16.14
N PHE A 41 19.67 -7.13 15.19
CA PHE A 41 18.93 -8.37 14.94
C PHE A 41 19.13 -8.90 13.51
N GLU A 42 20.29 -8.64 12.89
CA GLU A 42 20.58 -8.98 11.50
C GLU A 42 20.31 -10.45 11.20
N GLN A 43 20.97 -11.36 11.92
CA GLN A 43 20.92 -12.79 11.62
C GLN A 43 19.51 -13.38 11.70
N PRO A 44 18.74 -13.19 12.82
CA PRO A 44 17.41 -13.79 12.90
C PRO A 44 16.45 -13.22 11.87
N VAL A 45 16.54 -11.92 11.54
CA VAL A 45 15.67 -11.30 10.53
C VAL A 45 15.98 -11.80 9.13
N LEU A 46 17.25 -11.81 8.74
CA LEU A 46 17.65 -12.29 7.41
C LEU A 46 17.35 -13.77 7.22
N LEU A 47 17.58 -14.60 8.25
CA LEU A 47 17.22 -16.03 8.20
C LEU A 47 15.72 -16.24 8.06
N TRP A 48 14.90 -15.46 8.78
CA TRP A 48 13.46 -15.51 8.65
C TRP A 48 13.02 -15.09 7.25
N LEU A 49 13.61 -14.02 6.70
CA LEU A 49 13.31 -13.53 5.36
C LEU A 49 13.79 -14.49 4.25
N GLN A 50 14.70 -15.40 4.51
CA GLN A 50 15.09 -16.48 3.58
C GLN A 50 14.13 -17.68 3.63
N GLY A 51 13.29 -17.78 4.65
CA GLY A 51 12.39 -18.93 4.88
C GLY A 51 11.64 -19.42 3.63
N PRO A 52 10.94 -18.54 2.90
CA PRO A 52 10.20 -18.93 1.70
C PRO A 52 11.07 -19.51 0.57
N MET A 53 12.36 -19.16 0.55
CA MET A 53 13.31 -19.63 -0.47
C MET A 53 13.95 -20.98 -0.13
N LEU A 54 14.00 -21.36 1.15
CA LEU A 54 14.70 -22.57 1.62
C LEU A 54 14.30 -23.85 0.90
N PRO A 55 12.99 -24.12 0.59
CA PRO A 55 12.58 -25.32 -0.12
C PRO A 55 13.20 -25.45 -1.52
N TYR A 56 13.50 -24.33 -2.15
CA TYR A 56 13.99 -24.25 -3.54
C TYR A 56 15.52 -24.22 -3.64
N LEU A 57 16.24 -24.05 -2.52
CA LEU A 57 17.71 -24.01 -2.51
C LEU A 57 18.37 -25.38 -2.56
N HIS A 58 17.64 -26.49 -2.38
CA HIS A 58 18.18 -27.86 -2.38
C HIS A 58 19.41 -28.03 -1.48
N GLY A 59 19.41 -27.38 -0.30
CA GLY A 59 20.52 -27.40 0.64
C GLY A 59 21.68 -26.42 0.33
N ARG A 60 21.60 -25.66 -0.75
CA ARG A 60 22.53 -24.59 -1.09
C ARG A 60 22.21 -23.31 -0.28
N ARG A 61 23.13 -22.33 -0.32
CA ARG A 61 22.91 -21.01 0.27
C ARG A 61 22.75 -19.97 -0.83
N LEU A 62 22.03 -18.89 -0.53
CA LEU A 62 21.99 -17.71 -1.39
C LEU A 62 23.43 -17.17 -1.55
N MET A 63 23.79 -16.81 -2.78
CA MET A 63 25.12 -16.31 -3.09
C MET A 63 25.16 -14.79 -3.03
N ASN A 64 26.19 -14.25 -2.37
CA ASN A 64 26.48 -12.83 -2.46
C ASN A 64 27.45 -12.59 -3.62
N THR A 65 26.97 -11.96 -4.68
CA THR A 65 27.75 -11.74 -5.92
C THR A 65 28.57 -10.45 -5.89
N HIS A 66 28.34 -9.55 -4.93
CA HIS A 66 29.03 -8.26 -4.84
C HIS A 66 29.57 -8.02 -3.43
N PRO A 67 30.77 -7.42 -3.29
CA PRO A 67 31.38 -7.14 -1.98
C PRO A 67 30.47 -6.30 -1.06
N GLY A 68 29.70 -5.37 -1.60
CA GLY A 68 28.75 -4.54 -0.87
C GLY A 68 27.36 -5.15 -0.71
N GLY A 69 27.15 -6.40 -1.16
CA GLY A 69 25.82 -7.01 -1.22
C GLY A 69 25.13 -7.13 0.13
N GLY A 70 25.89 -7.45 1.18
CA GLY A 70 25.32 -7.51 2.54
C GLY A 70 24.73 -6.18 3.00
N PHE A 71 25.41 -5.06 2.74
CA PHE A 71 24.89 -3.73 3.05
C PHE A 71 23.61 -3.40 2.24
N THR A 72 23.60 -3.74 0.95
CA THR A 72 22.42 -3.56 0.09
C THR A 72 21.23 -4.35 0.61
N ILE A 73 21.42 -5.60 1.04
CA ILE A 73 20.38 -6.44 1.62
C ILE A 73 19.82 -5.82 2.91
N LEU A 74 20.70 -5.35 3.80
CA LEU A 74 20.27 -4.65 5.02
C LEU A 74 19.46 -3.39 4.69
N MET A 75 19.88 -2.61 3.70
CA MET A 75 19.14 -1.43 3.25
C MET A 75 17.76 -1.78 2.67
N GLN A 76 17.69 -2.78 1.79
CA GLN A 76 16.42 -3.25 1.22
C GLN A 76 15.47 -3.71 2.33
N THR A 77 15.95 -4.47 3.30
CA THR A 77 15.18 -4.91 4.45
C THR A 77 14.77 -3.74 5.35
N ALA A 78 15.66 -2.78 5.59
CA ALA A 78 15.37 -1.57 6.37
C ALA A 78 14.25 -0.73 5.75
N ILE A 79 14.13 -0.71 4.42
CA ILE A 79 13.06 -0.01 3.72
C ILE A 79 11.69 -0.63 4.04
N ILE A 80 11.57 -1.96 4.11
CA ILE A 80 10.32 -2.62 4.51
C ILE A 80 9.88 -2.15 5.89
N PHE A 81 10.77 -2.25 6.88
CA PHE A 81 10.48 -1.78 8.24
C PHE A 81 10.22 -0.28 8.27
N GLY A 82 10.99 0.49 7.50
CA GLY A 82 10.84 1.94 7.39
C GLY A 82 9.46 2.36 6.91
N VAL A 83 8.95 1.71 5.88
CA VAL A 83 7.60 1.97 5.36
C VAL A 83 6.54 1.61 6.41
N VAL A 84 6.66 0.45 7.07
CA VAL A 84 5.71 0.03 8.12
C VAL A 84 5.68 1.05 9.26
N PHE A 85 6.83 1.53 9.73
CA PHE A 85 6.91 2.53 10.80
C PHE A 85 6.42 3.92 10.37
N ALA A 86 6.68 4.31 9.12
CA ALA A 86 6.25 5.60 8.59
C ALA A 86 4.77 5.64 8.21
N LEU A 87 4.17 4.49 7.91
CA LEU A 87 2.80 4.38 7.38
C LEU A 87 1.75 5.13 8.23
N PRO A 88 1.72 5.00 9.57
CA PRO A 88 0.74 5.74 10.38
C PRO A 88 0.87 7.26 10.21
N VAL A 89 2.11 7.75 10.08
CA VAL A 89 2.37 9.18 9.88
C VAL A 89 1.97 9.60 8.47
N ILE A 90 2.30 8.82 7.46
CA ILE A 90 1.94 9.10 6.06
C ILE A 90 0.42 9.19 5.92
N ILE A 91 -0.31 8.20 6.42
CA ILE A 91 -1.78 8.18 6.37
C ILE A 91 -2.36 9.35 7.16
N TYR A 92 -1.78 9.69 8.33
CA TYR A 92 -2.17 10.86 9.07
C TYR A 92 -1.98 12.16 8.27
N GLN A 93 -0.86 12.32 7.55
CA GLN A 93 -0.62 13.50 6.72
C GLN A 93 -1.62 13.60 5.56
N ILE A 94 -1.94 12.48 4.91
CA ILE A 94 -2.97 12.42 3.86
C ILE A 94 -4.33 12.79 4.45
N TRP A 95 -4.71 12.19 5.57
CA TRP A 95 -5.99 12.50 6.24
C TRP A 95 -6.07 13.96 6.68
N ALA A 96 -4.99 14.48 7.27
CA ALA A 96 -4.95 15.85 7.76
C ALA A 96 -5.01 16.88 6.62
N PHE A 97 -4.42 16.58 5.46
CA PHE A 97 -4.54 17.39 4.24
C PHE A 97 -5.98 17.49 3.74
N LEU A 98 -6.70 16.39 3.84
CA LEU A 98 -8.08 16.31 3.39
C LEU A 98 -9.10 16.80 4.45
N SER A 99 -8.71 16.79 5.73
CA SER A 99 -9.60 17.07 6.86
C SER A 99 -10.22 18.50 6.93
N PRO A 100 -9.60 19.58 6.40
CA PRO A 100 -10.23 20.90 6.38
C PRO A 100 -11.57 20.92 5.62
N ALA A 101 -11.72 20.06 4.61
CA ALA A 101 -12.95 19.92 3.83
C ALA A 101 -14.06 19.11 4.53
N LEU A 102 -13.81 18.56 5.73
CA LEU A 102 -14.78 17.75 6.48
C LEU A 102 -15.56 18.54 7.50
N HIS A 103 -16.84 18.17 7.68
CA HIS A 103 -17.67 18.67 8.77
C HIS A 103 -17.14 18.20 10.13
N ARG A 104 -17.37 18.99 11.19
CA ARG A 104 -16.85 18.71 12.55
C ARG A 104 -17.16 17.30 13.06
N HIS A 105 -18.27 16.70 12.63
CA HIS A 105 -18.68 15.36 13.03
C HIS A 105 -17.86 14.24 12.34
N GLU A 106 -17.36 14.51 11.14
CA GLU A 106 -16.60 13.54 10.32
C GLU A 106 -15.11 13.46 10.74
N LYS A 107 -14.60 14.48 11.46
CA LYS A 107 -13.19 14.49 11.93
C LYS A 107 -12.84 13.38 12.92
N ARG A 108 -13.84 12.78 13.59
CA ARG A 108 -13.64 11.65 14.51
C ARG A 108 -13.24 10.33 13.83
N VAL A 109 -13.37 10.26 12.50
CA VAL A 109 -13.05 9.05 11.71
C VAL A 109 -11.54 8.90 11.44
N GLY A 110 -10.72 9.92 11.72
CA GLY A 110 -9.29 9.91 11.41
C GLY A 110 -8.52 8.75 12.05
N ILE A 111 -8.69 8.53 13.37
CA ILE A 111 -7.98 7.44 14.07
C ILE A 111 -8.38 6.05 13.53
N PRO A 112 -9.67 5.71 13.39
CA PRO A 112 -10.07 4.45 12.76
C PRO A 112 -9.52 4.24 11.35
N VAL A 113 -9.44 5.31 10.55
CA VAL A 113 -8.87 5.24 9.19
C VAL A 113 -7.38 4.93 9.23
N ILE A 114 -6.61 5.59 10.11
CA ILE A 114 -5.18 5.33 10.26
C ILE A 114 -4.92 3.89 10.72
N LEU A 115 -5.65 3.43 11.73
CA LEU A 115 -5.52 2.06 12.22
C LEU A 115 -5.95 1.04 11.16
N GLY A 116 -7.01 1.32 10.42
CA GLY A 116 -7.48 0.49 9.32
C GLY A 116 -6.45 0.38 8.20
N ALA A 117 -5.78 1.48 7.85
CA ALA A 117 -4.71 1.50 6.86
C ALA A 117 -3.53 0.64 7.32
N VAL A 118 -2.99 0.88 8.51
CA VAL A 118 -1.89 0.05 9.04
C VAL A 118 -2.26 -1.44 9.05
N PHE A 119 -3.49 -1.76 9.46
CA PHE A 119 -3.98 -3.13 9.46
C PHE A 119 -4.04 -3.72 8.03
N LEU A 120 -4.60 -2.98 7.06
CA LEU A 120 -4.68 -3.44 5.68
C LEU A 120 -3.30 -3.63 5.06
N PHE A 121 -2.37 -2.70 5.27
CA PHE A 121 -0.99 -2.84 4.81
C PHE A 121 -0.33 -4.10 5.35
N VAL A 122 -0.44 -4.34 6.67
CA VAL A 122 0.12 -5.54 7.32
C VAL A 122 -0.54 -6.81 6.77
N CYS A 123 -1.86 -6.81 6.55
CA CYS A 123 -2.55 -7.92 5.90
C CYS A 123 -2.04 -8.15 4.46
N GLY A 124 -1.83 -7.09 3.68
CA GLY A 124 -1.26 -7.16 2.34
C GLY A 124 0.17 -7.71 2.34
N ALA A 125 1.01 -7.20 3.24
CA ALA A 125 2.38 -7.68 3.43
C ALA A 125 2.42 -9.16 3.85
N ALA A 126 1.54 -9.57 4.77
CA ALA A 126 1.41 -10.96 5.20
C ALA A 126 0.95 -11.86 4.04
N LEU A 127 -0.03 -11.43 3.25
CA LEU A 127 -0.49 -12.17 2.07
C LEU A 127 0.62 -12.29 1.02
N ALA A 128 1.37 -11.21 0.78
CA ALA A 128 2.54 -11.24 -0.08
C ALA A 128 3.56 -12.27 0.38
N TRP A 129 3.85 -12.28 1.68
CA TRP A 129 4.84 -13.16 2.30
C TRP A 129 4.44 -14.64 2.30
N PHE A 130 3.22 -14.95 2.74
CA PHE A 130 2.80 -16.34 2.95
C PHE A 130 2.22 -17.02 1.72
N PHE A 131 1.71 -16.25 0.74
CA PHE A 131 1.04 -16.82 -0.44
C PHE A 131 1.71 -16.43 -1.74
N VAL A 132 1.86 -15.12 -2.02
CA VAL A 132 2.32 -14.69 -3.34
C VAL A 132 3.79 -15.03 -3.54
N LEU A 133 4.64 -14.75 -2.54
CA LEU A 133 6.07 -15.01 -2.63
C LEU A 133 6.41 -16.50 -2.85
N PRO A 134 5.91 -17.46 -2.04
CA PRO A 134 6.17 -18.87 -2.29
C PRO A 134 5.66 -19.36 -3.65
N MET A 135 4.47 -18.88 -4.06
CA MET A 135 3.90 -19.24 -5.36
C MET A 135 4.76 -18.75 -6.52
N THR A 136 5.22 -17.51 -6.46
CA THR A 136 6.10 -16.91 -7.48
C THR A 136 7.47 -17.59 -7.51
N LEU A 137 8.06 -17.87 -6.36
CA LEU A 137 9.33 -18.59 -6.27
C LEU A 137 9.21 -19.99 -6.83
N GLY A 138 8.15 -20.72 -6.51
CA GLY A 138 7.89 -22.07 -7.05
C GLY A 138 7.77 -22.08 -8.57
N PHE A 139 7.13 -21.08 -9.14
CA PHE A 139 7.05 -20.91 -10.59
C PHE A 139 8.41 -20.59 -11.21
N LEU A 140 9.10 -19.55 -10.71
CA LEU A 140 10.36 -19.08 -11.27
C LEU A 140 11.48 -20.13 -11.16
N THR A 141 11.59 -20.82 -10.03
CA THR A 141 12.61 -21.86 -9.83
C THR A 141 12.28 -23.16 -10.55
N GLY A 142 10.99 -23.43 -10.81
CA GLY A 142 10.57 -24.62 -11.59
C GLY A 142 10.92 -24.52 -13.08
N ILE A 143 11.13 -23.31 -13.60
CA ILE A 143 11.52 -23.12 -15.01
C ILE A 143 13.00 -23.50 -15.16
N GLY A 144 13.29 -24.56 -15.93
CA GLY A 144 14.66 -24.97 -16.23
C GLY A 144 15.38 -25.74 -15.11
N ASP A 145 14.68 -26.16 -14.06
CA ASP A 145 15.25 -26.90 -12.92
C ASP A 145 16.02 -28.19 -13.35
N ASN A 146 15.57 -28.83 -14.43
CA ASN A 146 16.23 -30.00 -14.99
C ASN A 146 17.38 -29.66 -15.95
N ALA A 147 17.57 -28.40 -16.34
CA ALA A 147 18.52 -27.98 -17.37
C ALA A 147 19.69 -27.19 -16.83
N PHE A 148 19.51 -26.50 -15.70
CA PHE A 148 20.49 -25.57 -15.16
C PHE A 148 20.66 -25.72 -13.65
N ASP A 149 21.90 -25.64 -13.19
CA ASP A 149 22.23 -25.46 -11.78
C ASP A 149 21.95 -24.00 -11.39
N GLN A 150 20.82 -23.74 -10.74
CA GLN A 150 20.42 -22.39 -10.36
C GLN A 150 21.27 -21.84 -9.23
N MET A 151 22.01 -20.76 -9.50
CA MET A 151 22.73 -19.97 -8.50
C MET A 151 21.95 -18.70 -8.23
N ILE A 152 21.23 -18.65 -7.10
CA ILE A 152 20.36 -17.52 -6.78
C ILE A 152 21.12 -16.46 -6.00
N SER A 153 21.15 -15.24 -6.55
CA SER A 153 21.76 -14.08 -5.92
C SER A 153 20.94 -13.60 -4.72
N ALA A 154 21.60 -13.44 -3.57
CA ALA A 154 20.97 -12.91 -2.37
C ALA A 154 20.40 -11.50 -2.60
N ASN A 155 21.13 -10.62 -3.29
CA ASN A 155 20.68 -9.26 -3.57
C ASN A 155 19.40 -9.22 -4.42
N GLU A 156 19.31 -10.07 -5.44
CA GLU A 156 18.14 -10.16 -6.30
C GLU A 156 16.94 -10.70 -5.54
N TYR A 157 17.16 -11.75 -4.74
CA TYR A 157 16.11 -12.30 -3.88
C TYR A 157 15.54 -11.28 -2.90
N PHE A 158 16.40 -10.62 -2.11
CA PHE A 158 15.94 -9.63 -1.13
C PHE A 158 15.33 -8.40 -1.80
N GLY A 159 15.85 -7.97 -2.96
CA GLY A 159 15.26 -6.91 -3.78
C GLY A 159 13.86 -7.28 -4.26
N PHE A 160 13.69 -8.50 -4.76
CA PHE A 160 12.39 -9.04 -5.19
C PHE A 160 11.40 -9.12 -4.03
N VAL A 161 11.80 -9.69 -2.88
CA VAL A 161 10.97 -9.75 -1.66
C VAL A 161 10.52 -8.36 -1.23
N THR A 162 11.46 -7.41 -1.15
CA THR A 162 11.17 -6.03 -0.76
C THR A 162 10.13 -5.40 -1.69
N SER A 163 10.36 -5.49 -2.99
CA SER A 163 9.47 -4.91 -4.00
C SER A 163 8.08 -5.53 -3.95
N LEU A 164 8.01 -6.86 -3.84
CA LEU A 164 6.76 -7.61 -3.80
C LEU A 164 5.93 -7.26 -2.54
N VAL A 165 6.55 -7.30 -1.36
CA VAL A 165 5.88 -7.03 -0.08
C VAL A 165 5.38 -5.58 -0.04
N LEU A 166 6.21 -4.62 -0.46
CA LEU A 166 5.83 -3.21 -0.47
C LEU A 166 4.75 -2.92 -1.51
N ALA A 167 4.84 -3.49 -2.71
CA ALA A 167 3.86 -3.26 -3.76
C ALA A 167 2.48 -3.82 -3.38
N ILE A 168 2.42 -5.04 -2.84
CA ILE A 168 1.14 -5.64 -2.41
C ILE A 168 0.63 -4.94 -1.15
N GLY A 169 1.49 -4.63 -0.18
CA GLY A 169 1.11 -3.84 0.99
C GLY A 169 0.51 -2.49 0.62
N ALA A 170 1.14 -1.76 -0.31
CA ALA A 170 0.62 -0.48 -0.82
C ALA A 170 -0.69 -0.66 -1.62
N ALA A 171 -0.84 -1.76 -2.38
CA ALA A 171 -2.09 -2.05 -3.08
C ALA A 171 -3.27 -2.28 -2.11
N PHE A 172 -3.01 -2.82 -0.92
CA PHE A 172 -4.02 -2.99 0.13
C PHE A 172 -4.49 -1.66 0.74
N GLU A 173 -3.80 -0.54 0.48
CA GLU A 173 -4.26 0.80 0.85
C GLU A 173 -5.35 1.35 -0.09
N LEU A 174 -5.56 0.74 -1.26
CA LEU A 174 -6.59 1.19 -2.21
C LEU A 174 -7.99 1.33 -1.58
N PRO A 175 -8.49 0.40 -0.76
CA PRO A 175 -9.79 0.55 -0.11
C PRO A 175 -9.88 1.77 0.80
N ILE A 176 -8.83 2.05 1.57
CA ILE A 176 -8.78 3.22 2.46
C ILE A 176 -8.66 4.51 1.65
N LEU A 177 -7.82 4.52 0.61
CA LEU A 177 -7.68 5.66 -0.28
C LEU A 177 -9.02 6.02 -0.95
N ILE A 178 -9.72 5.03 -1.51
CA ILE A 178 -11.03 5.23 -2.13
C ILE A 178 -12.08 5.64 -1.10
N LEU A 179 -12.04 5.07 0.12
CA LEU A 179 -12.91 5.46 1.23
C LEU A 179 -12.72 6.95 1.56
N LEU A 180 -11.49 7.42 1.68
CA LEU A 180 -11.17 8.82 1.90
C LEU A 180 -11.71 9.70 0.77
N LEU A 181 -11.38 9.40 -0.49
CA LEU A 181 -11.85 10.16 -1.64
C LEU A 181 -13.39 10.20 -1.74
N SER A 182 -14.04 9.11 -1.35
CA SER A 182 -15.51 9.01 -1.31
C SER A 182 -16.12 9.84 -0.18
N THR A 183 -15.46 9.87 0.98
CA THR A 183 -15.86 10.70 2.12
C THR A 183 -15.78 12.19 1.77
N PHE A 184 -14.85 12.59 0.92
CA PHE A 184 -14.75 13.97 0.41
C PHE A 184 -15.69 14.25 -0.76
N GLY A 185 -16.38 13.23 -1.29
CA GLY A 185 -17.24 13.37 -2.46
C GLY A 185 -16.49 13.54 -3.78
N LEU A 186 -15.17 13.31 -3.80
CA LEU A 186 -14.35 13.36 -5.02
C LEU A 186 -14.62 12.16 -5.92
N VAL A 187 -14.99 11.03 -5.33
CA VAL A 187 -15.33 9.79 -6.05
C VAL A 187 -16.67 9.26 -5.57
N SER A 188 -17.56 8.95 -6.50
CA SER A 188 -18.86 8.36 -6.20
C SER A 188 -18.86 6.84 -6.45
N PRO A 189 -19.71 6.06 -5.70
CA PRO A 189 -19.85 4.62 -5.95
C PRO A 189 -20.29 4.31 -7.38
N GLN A 190 -21.11 5.18 -7.98
CA GLN A 190 -21.58 5.04 -9.35
C GLN A 190 -20.44 5.21 -10.35
N PHE A 191 -19.55 6.17 -10.11
CA PHE A 191 -18.33 6.37 -10.91
C PHE A 191 -17.45 5.12 -10.87
N LEU A 192 -17.14 4.61 -9.68
CA LEU A 192 -16.36 3.38 -9.50
C LEU A 192 -17.02 2.19 -10.23
N SER A 193 -18.32 1.99 -10.04
CA SER A 193 -19.05 0.89 -10.67
C SER A 193 -19.02 0.98 -12.20
N LYS A 194 -19.06 2.18 -12.77
CA LYS A 194 -18.94 2.39 -14.22
C LYS A 194 -17.58 1.97 -14.79
N TYR A 195 -16.50 2.14 -13.99
CA TYR A 195 -15.12 1.90 -14.42
C TYR A 195 -14.58 0.51 -14.05
N ARG A 196 -15.43 -0.46 -13.64
CA ARG A 196 -15.04 -1.84 -13.28
C ARG A 196 -14.18 -2.53 -14.34
N LYS A 197 -14.53 -2.40 -15.62
CA LYS A 197 -13.76 -3.00 -16.72
C LYS A 197 -12.35 -2.43 -16.83
N HIS A 198 -12.22 -1.11 -16.63
CA HIS A 198 -10.91 -0.45 -16.64
C HIS A 198 -10.09 -0.81 -15.39
N ALA A 199 -10.74 -0.97 -14.24
CA ALA A 199 -10.10 -1.42 -13.01
C ALA A 199 -9.57 -2.86 -13.14
N LEU A 200 -10.32 -3.75 -13.78
CA LEU A 200 -9.84 -5.12 -14.05
C LEU A 200 -8.60 -5.10 -14.97
N LEU A 201 -8.64 -4.31 -16.04
CA LEU A 201 -7.48 -4.14 -16.94
C LEU A 201 -6.30 -3.51 -16.19
N GLY A 202 -6.54 -2.46 -15.39
CA GLY A 202 -5.52 -1.83 -14.57
C GLY A 202 -4.93 -2.77 -13.53
N SER A 203 -5.75 -3.65 -12.93
CA SER A 203 -5.29 -4.69 -12.00
C SER A 203 -4.39 -5.70 -12.70
N PHE A 204 -4.72 -6.12 -13.93
CA PHE A 204 -3.89 -7.04 -14.70
C PHE A 204 -2.53 -6.41 -15.06
N VAL A 205 -2.54 -5.19 -15.55
CA VAL A 205 -1.31 -4.46 -15.87
C VAL A 205 -0.49 -4.19 -14.61
N GLY A 206 -1.12 -3.76 -13.51
CA GLY A 206 -0.46 -3.54 -12.23
C GLY A 206 0.17 -4.82 -11.67
N ALA A 207 -0.54 -5.95 -11.74
CA ALA A 207 -0.03 -7.24 -11.34
C ALA A 207 1.21 -7.66 -12.15
N ALA A 208 1.22 -7.41 -13.48
CA ALA A 208 2.35 -7.71 -14.34
C ALA A 208 3.62 -6.90 -14.00
N PHE A 209 3.44 -5.67 -13.49
CA PHE A 209 4.58 -4.87 -12.99
C PHE A 209 5.13 -5.38 -11.65
N ILE A 210 4.27 -5.93 -10.80
CA ILE A 210 4.65 -6.43 -9.47
C ILE A 210 5.34 -7.80 -9.58
N THR A 211 4.94 -8.64 -10.56
CA THR A 211 5.46 -10.01 -10.74
C THR A 211 6.18 -10.18 -12.09
N PRO A 212 7.35 -9.57 -12.27
CA PRO A 212 8.10 -9.72 -13.50
C PRO A 212 8.53 -11.19 -13.70
N GLY A 213 8.26 -11.71 -14.90
CA GLY A 213 8.65 -13.08 -15.28
C GLY A 213 7.56 -14.13 -15.17
N ASP A 214 6.51 -13.92 -14.41
CA ASP A 214 5.34 -14.80 -14.38
C ASP A 214 4.08 -14.08 -14.87
N ILE A 215 3.80 -14.20 -16.17
CA ILE A 215 2.64 -13.56 -16.80
C ILE A 215 1.36 -14.38 -16.58
N PHE A 216 1.43 -15.66 -16.20
CA PHE A 216 0.27 -16.52 -16.18
C PHE A 216 -0.27 -16.78 -14.76
N VAL A 217 0.46 -17.52 -13.94
CA VAL A 217 -0.11 -18.06 -12.69
C VAL A 217 -0.16 -16.98 -11.60
N THR A 218 0.97 -16.43 -11.21
CA THR A 218 1.03 -15.44 -10.14
C THR A 218 0.36 -14.11 -10.55
N ASN A 219 0.54 -13.71 -11.82
CA ASN A 219 -0.11 -12.50 -12.34
C ASN A 219 -1.64 -12.61 -12.32
N MET A 220 -2.22 -13.76 -12.69
CA MET A 220 -3.67 -13.98 -12.63
C MET A 220 -4.19 -13.95 -11.19
N VAL A 221 -3.50 -14.59 -10.26
CA VAL A 221 -3.88 -14.57 -8.84
C VAL A 221 -3.81 -13.15 -8.29
N LEU A 222 -2.74 -12.42 -8.60
CA LEU A 222 -2.58 -11.05 -8.14
C LEU A 222 -3.60 -10.10 -8.79
N THR A 223 -3.93 -10.32 -10.07
CA THR A 223 -5.00 -9.58 -10.76
C THR A 223 -6.34 -9.74 -10.06
N VAL A 224 -6.72 -10.98 -9.74
CA VAL A 224 -7.96 -11.27 -9.01
C VAL A 224 -7.94 -10.60 -7.65
N LEU A 225 -6.83 -10.67 -6.94
CA LEU A 225 -6.66 -10.04 -5.64
C LEU A 225 -6.85 -8.52 -5.71
N LEU A 226 -6.15 -7.84 -6.62
CA LEU A 226 -6.25 -6.39 -6.81
C LEU A 226 -7.68 -5.98 -7.23
N TYR A 227 -8.31 -6.77 -8.07
CA TYR A 227 -9.70 -6.53 -8.46
C TYR A 227 -10.69 -6.72 -7.31
N LEU A 228 -10.47 -7.72 -6.45
CA LEU A 228 -11.27 -7.92 -5.23
C LEU A 228 -11.12 -6.73 -4.25
N LEU A 229 -9.91 -6.17 -4.10
CA LEU A 229 -9.70 -4.96 -3.32
C LEU A 229 -10.47 -3.76 -3.91
N TYR A 230 -10.52 -3.65 -5.23
CA TYR A 230 -11.32 -2.63 -5.89
C TYR A 230 -12.83 -2.80 -5.64
N GLU A 231 -13.38 -4.02 -5.77
CA GLU A 231 -14.78 -4.31 -5.46
C GLU A 231 -15.12 -4.04 -3.98
N MET A 232 -14.22 -4.40 -3.07
CA MET A 232 -14.36 -4.08 -1.65
C MET A 232 -14.40 -2.57 -1.43
N SER A 233 -13.58 -1.81 -2.17
CA SER A 233 -13.57 -0.34 -2.14
C SER A 233 -14.89 0.27 -2.59
N ILE A 234 -15.52 -0.30 -3.63
CA ILE A 234 -16.87 0.11 -4.07
C ILE A 234 -17.88 -0.12 -2.94
N GLY A 235 -17.84 -1.29 -2.30
CA GLY A 235 -18.72 -1.60 -1.17
C GLY A 235 -18.59 -0.60 -0.02
N LEU A 236 -17.35 -0.27 0.38
CA LEU A 236 -17.07 0.74 1.40
C LEU A 236 -17.56 2.13 0.99
N SER A 237 -17.35 2.52 -0.27
CA SER A 237 -17.82 3.79 -0.82
C SER A 237 -19.36 3.90 -0.78
N TYR A 238 -20.10 2.81 -1.05
CA TYR A 238 -21.55 2.77 -0.91
C TYR A 238 -22.02 2.99 0.52
N LEU A 239 -21.35 2.42 1.51
CA LEU A 239 -21.69 2.59 2.92
C LEU A 239 -21.57 4.06 3.35
N VAL A 240 -20.46 4.72 2.96
CA VAL A 240 -20.24 6.14 3.26
C VAL A 240 -21.27 7.02 2.54
N TYR A 241 -21.51 6.76 1.26
CA TYR A 241 -22.43 7.54 0.46
C TYR A 241 -23.87 7.48 1.03
N ARG A 242 -24.35 6.29 1.41
CA ARG A 242 -25.66 6.11 2.04
C ARG A 242 -25.76 6.87 3.37
N LYS A 243 -24.72 6.83 4.19
CA LYS A 243 -24.71 7.56 5.47
C LYS A 243 -24.79 9.06 5.24
N ARG A 244 -24.02 9.60 4.31
CA ARG A 244 -24.01 11.03 3.96
C ARG A 244 -25.35 11.51 3.40
N GLN A 245 -26.00 10.71 2.55
CA GLN A 245 -27.31 11.03 1.99
C GLN A 245 -28.38 11.09 3.09
N LYS A 246 -28.36 10.15 4.05
CA LYS A 246 -29.31 10.17 5.18
C LYS A 246 -29.12 11.42 6.06
N THR A 247 -27.89 11.83 6.31
CA THR A 247 -27.59 13.04 7.10
C THR A 247 -28.11 14.29 6.40
N ARG A 248 -27.87 14.43 5.08
CA ARG A 248 -28.40 15.55 4.30
C ARG A 248 -29.93 15.65 4.32
N LEU A 249 -30.59 14.51 4.11
CA LEU A 249 -32.06 14.47 4.14
C LEU A 249 -32.63 14.82 5.53
N ALA A 250 -31.93 14.46 6.60
CA ALA A 250 -32.32 14.84 7.96
C ALA A 250 -32.13 16.35 8.20
N GLU A 251 -31.02 16.93 7.73
CA GLU A 251 -30.77 18.38 7.82
C GLU A 251 -31.81 19.19 7.03
N GLU A 252 -32.12 18.76 5.80
CA GLU A 252 -33.16 19.39 4.96
C GLU A 252 -34.57 19.31 5.61
N ALA A 253 -34.86 18.19 6.27
CA ALA A 253 -36.13 18.02 6.99
C ALA A 253 -36.24 18.92 8.23
N ASP A 254 -35.15 19.08 8.99
CA ASP A 254 -35.07 19.96 10.15
C ASP A 254 -35.19 21.45 9.74
N GLU A 255 -34.55 21.84 8.64
CA GLU A 255 -34.69 23.21 8.08
C GLU A 255 -36.11 23.49 7.59
N ALA A 256 -36.75 22.54 6.91
CA ALA A 256 -38.13 22.68 6.46
C ALA A 256 -39.13 22.77 7.63
N GLY A 257 -38.88 22.03 8.73
CA GLY A 257 -39.67 22.09 9.96
C GLY A 257 -39.47 23.38 10.77
N ALA A 258 -38.36 24.04 10.62
CA ALA A 258 -38.06 25.30 11.32
C ALA A 258 -38.65 26.54 10.64
N VAL A 259 -39.10 26.42 9.39
CA VAL A 259 -39.70 27.49 8.58
C VAL A 259 -41.26 27.44 8.62
N SER A 260 -41.85 26.37 9.12
CA SER A 260 -43.31 26.21 9.32
C SER A 260 -43.72 26.62 10.75
#